data_3d44bb09721cfbb33e3dca6cc0ab54b7
#
_entry.id   3d44bb09721cfbb33e3dca6cc0ab54b7
#
_cell.length_a   1.000
_cell.length_b   1.000
_cell.length_c   1.000
_cell.angle_alpha   90.00
_cell.angle_beta   90.00
_cell.angle_gamma   90.00
#
_symmetry.space_group_name_H-M   'P 1'
#
loop_
_entity.id
_entity.type
_entity.pdbx_description
1 polymer ?
#
loop_
_entity_poly.entity_id
_entity_poly.type
_entity_poly.pdbx_seq_one_letter_code
_entity_poly.pdbx_strand_id
1 'polypeptide(L)'
;MTMTFMSSPSLLMTSESVTEGHPDKVCDQIADAILDEIIGHDPDAHVACEVTATTGLVVIMGEISTAHHVDYTGIARQVIRDVGYTKSEHGFSFESCGVVVSVKEQSREIAAAVGADEGAGDQGIMLGFACN
;
A
#
# COMPACT_ATOMS: atom_id res chain seq x y z
N MET A 1 26.85 -26.46 20.54
CA MET A 1 27.36 -25.64 19.43
C MET A 1 26.12 -25.06 18.74
N THR A 2 25.85 -23.81 18.89
CA THR A 2 24.67 -23.19 18.28
C THR A 2 25.00 -22.93 16.81
N MET A 3 24.39 -23.69 15.90
CA MET A 3 24.53 -23.41 14.48
C MET A 3 23.79 -22.10 14.17
N THR A 4 24.52 -21.12 13.70
CA THR A 4 23.92 -19.87 13.20
C THR A 4 23.55 -20.08 11.73
N PHE A 5 22.61 -19.29 11.22
CA PHE A 5 22.22 -19.26 9.81
C PHE A 5 23.45 -19.20 8.87
N MET A 6 24.48 -18.43 9.26
CA MET A 6 25.71 -18.24 8.49
C MET A 6 26.63 -19.48 8.46
N SER A 7 26.43 -20.47 9.33
CA SER A 7 27.20 -21.71 9.38
C SER A 7 26.48 -22.94 8.80
N SER A 8 25.34 -22.72 8.15
CA SER A 8 24.61 -23.80 7.47
C SER A 8 25.40 -24.31 6.26
N PRO A 9 25.53 -25.64 6.09
CA PRO A 9 26.24 -26.22 4.94
C PRO A 9 25.51 -25.99 3.59
N SER A 10 24.25 -25.59 3.62
CA SER A 10 23.46 -25.21 2.45
C SER A 10 22.50 -24.11 2.79
N LEU A 11 22.31 -23.18 1.86
CA LEU A 11 21.36 -22.09 1.94
C LEU A 11 20.35 -22.25 0.80
N LEU A 12 19.06 -22.33 1.16
CA LEU A 12 17.98 -22.29 0.19
C LEU A 12 17.46 -20.85 0.14
N MET A 13 17.44 -20.29 -1.05
CA MET A 13 16.86 -18.97 -1.32
C MET A 13 15.68 -19.13 -2.26
N THR A 14 14.63 -18.38 -1.99
CA THR A 14 13.46 -18.30 -2.85
C THR A 14 13.25 -16.85 -3.27
N SER A 15 12.72 -16.69 -4.46
CA SER A 15 12.34 -15.40 -5.00
C SER A 15 10.96 -15.56 -5.66
N GLU A 16 10.06 -14.63 -5.41
CA GLU A 16 8.78 -14.59 -6.09
C GLU A 16 8.46 -13.18 -6.56
N SER A 17 7.68 -13.09 -7.62
CA SER A 17 7.17 -11.84 -8.17
C SER A 17 5.75 -12.08 -8.65
N VAL A 18 4.89 -11.12 -8.38
CA VAL A 18 3.51 -11.12 -8.85
C VAL A 18 3.32 -10.10 -9.97
N THR A 19 2.34 -10.34 -10.83
CA THR A 19 1.99 -9.41 -11.91
C THR A 19 1.11 -8.27 -11.37
N GLU A 20 0.95 -7.23 -12.18
CA GLU A 20 0.17 -6.03 -11.86
C GLU A 20 -1.28 -6.31 -11.46
N GLY A 21 -1.87 -7.39 -11.96
CA GLY A 21 -3.24 -7.80 -11.65
C GLY A 21 -3.39 -8.66 -10.40
N HIS A 22 -2.29 -9.03 -9.73
CA HIS A 22 -2.39 -9.75 -8.47
C HIS A 22 -3.05 -8.88 -7.39
N PRO A 23 -3.96 -9.41 -6.55
CA PRO A 23 -4.67 -8.61 -5.55
C PRO A 23 -3.76 -7.76 -4.67
N ASP A 24 -2.66 -8.31 -4.17
CA ASP A 24 -1.71 -7.56 -3.34
C ASP A 24 -1.07 -6.41 -4.12
N LYS A 25 -0.72 -6.65 -5.41
CA LYS A 25 -0.14 -5.61 -6.25
C LYS A 25 -1.15 -4.52 -6.63
N VAL A 26 -2.41 -4.88 -6.83
CA VAL A 26 -3.50 -3.91 -7.03
C VAL A 26 -3.66 -3.04 -5.77
N CYS A 27 -3.58 -3.64 -4.59
CA CYS A 27 -3.64 -2.90 -3.33
C CYS A 27 -2.47 -1.93 -3.18
N ASP A 28 -1.24 -2.37 -3.45
CA ASP A 28 -0.05 -1.52 -3.47
C ASP A 28 -0.22 -0.34 -4.43
N GLN A 29 -0.64 -0.60 -5.66
CA GLN A 29 -0.83 0.43 -6.68
C GLN A 29 -1.90 1.47 -6.29
N ILE A 30 -2.97 1.04 -5.60
CA ILE A 30 -3.99 1.95 -5.09
C ILE A 30 -3.42 2.82 -3.96
N ALA A 31 -2.69 2.22 -3.02
CA ALA A 31 -2.06 2.95 -1.91
C ALA A 31 -1.04 3.96 -2.42
N ASP A 32 -0.19 3.56 -3.37
CA ASP A 32 0.80 4.42 -4.02
C ASP A 32 0.13 5.58 -4.78
N ALA A 33 -0.93 5.32 -5.53
CA ALA A 33 -1.65 6.36 -6.26
C ALA A 33 -2.34 7.38 -5.32
N ILE A 34 -2.82 6.93 -4.16
CA ILE A 34 -3.35 7.82 -3.12
C ILE A 34 -2.23 8.67 -2.53
N LEU A 35 -1.08 8.07 -2.25
CA LEU A 35 0.09 8.79 -1.76
C LEU A 35 0.55 9.85 -2.77
N ASP A 36 0.71 9.49 -4.03
CA ASP A 36 1.14 10.38 -5.11
C ASP A 36 0.19 11.59 -5.25
N GLU A 37 -1.12 11.35 -5.22
CA GLU A 37 -2.12 12.42 -5.26
C GLU A 37 -1.96 13.38 -4.08
N ILE A 38 -1.78 12.86 -2.87
CA ILE A 38 -1.66 13.67 -1.67
C ILE A 38 -0.37 14.49 -1.67
N ILE A 39 0.80 13.86 -1.83
CA ILE A 39 2.08 14.55 -1.75
C ILE A 39 2.30 15.51 -2.92
N GLY A 40 1.64 15.28 -4.05
CA GLY A 40 1.64 16.19 -5.18
C GLY A 40 0.97 17.53 -4.89
N HIS A 41 0.06 17.58 -3.92
CA HIS A 41 -0.71 18.78 -3.54
C HIS A 41 -0.35 19.28 -2.13
N ASP A 42 0.09 18.40 -1.26
CA ASP A 42 0.44 18.69 0.14
C ASP A 42 1.71 17.89 0.52
N PRO A 43 2.90 18.46 0.26
CA PRO A 43 4.17 17.78 0.54
C PRO A 43 4.43 17.50 2.02
N ASP A 44 3.75 18.21 2.92
CA ASP A 44 3.87 18.06 4.36
C ASP A 44 2.85 17.07 4.95
N ALA A 45 2.07 16.40 4.11
CA ALA A 45 1.06 15.43 4.53
C ALA A 45 1.70 14.21 5.22
N HIS A 46 0.96 13.65 6.18
CA HIS A 46 1.29 12.37 6.80
C HIS A 46 0.30 11.33 6.31
N VAL A 47 0.82 10.29 5.64
CA VAL A 47 0.00 9.29 4.95
C VAL A 47 0.35 7.89 5.42
N ALA A 48 -0.56 7.26 6.15
CA ALA A 48 -0.56 5.84 6.45
C ALA A 48 -1.82 5.23 5.80
N CYS A 49 -1.66 4.71 4.59
CA CYS A 49 -2.76 4.20 3.78
C CYS A 49 -2.61 2.70 3.55
N GLU A 50 -3.57 1.94 4.02
CA GLU A 50 -3.64 0.50 3.84
C GLU A 50 -4.81 0.16 2.92
N VAL A 51 -4.59 -0.79 2.01
CA VAL A 51 -5.61 -1.25 1.07
C VAL A 51 -5.69 -2.76 1.12
N THR A 52 -6.90 -3.28 1.09
CA THR A 52 -7.15 -4.72 0.91
C THR A 52 -8.23 -4.94 -0.14
N ALA A 53 -8.10 -6.03 -0.90
CA ALA A 53 -9.03 -6.36 -1.95
C ALA A 53 -9.43 -7.84 -1.92
N THR A 54 -10.66 -8.10 -2.30
CA THR A 54 -11.20 -9.43 -2.59
C THR A 54 -12.15 -9.33 -3.79
N THR A 55 -12.71 -10.45 -4.22
CA THR A 55 -13.66 -10.46 -5.33
C THR A 55 -14.79 -9.45 -5.09
N GLY A 56 -14.91 -8.47 -5.97
CA GLY A 56 -15.98 -7.47 -5.94
C GLY A 56 -15.84 -6.37 -4.89
N LEU A 57 -14.77 -6.33 -4.09
CA LEU A 57 -14.64 -5.36 -3.00
C LEU A 57 -13.19 -4.89 -2.82
N VAL A 58 -13.03 -3.57 -2.62
CA VAL A 58 -11.81 -2.92 -2.14
C VAL A 58 -12.12 -2.17 -0.87
N VAL A 59 -11.25 -2.26 0.12
CA VAL A 59 -11.32 -1.49 1.37
C VAL A 59 -10.06 -0.65 1.50
N ILE A 60 -10.22 0.65 1.63
CA ILE A 60 -9.16 1.63 1.86
C ILE A 60 -9.29 2.08 3.31
N MET A 61 -8.24 1.95 4.09
CA MET A 61 -8.27 2.32 5.50
C MET A 61 -6.93 2.92 5.91
N GLY A 62 -6.94 3.63 7.02
CA GLY A 62 -5.71 4.18 7.58
C GLY A 62 -5.88 5.51 8.25
N GLU A 63 -4.75 6.17 8.49
CA GLU A 63 -4.67 7.47 9.12
C GLU A 63 -3.92 8.44 8.20
N ILE A 64 -4.60 9.49 7.75
CA ILE A 64 -4.08 10.46 6.81
C ILE A 64 -4.37 11.87 7.32
N SER A 65 -3.33 12.68 7.43
CA SER A 65 -3.43 14.10 7.76
C SER A 65 -2.93 14.91 6.57
N THR A 66 -3.86 15.59 5.91
CA THR A 66 -3.57 16.44 4.75
C THR A 66 -4.58 17.59 4.66
N ALA A 67 -4.14 18.69 4.09
CA ALA A 67 -5.03 19.82 3.74
C ALA A 67 -5.71 19.61 2.38
N HIS A 68 -5.27 18.63 1.58
CA HIS A 68 -5.83 18.32 0.27
C HIS A 68 -7.08 17.43 0.38
N HIS A 69 -8.09 17.72 -0.45
CA HIS A 69 -9.27 16.85 -0.57
C HIS A 69 -9.01 15.70 -1.53
N VAL A 70 -9.15 14.48 -1.06
CA VAL A 70 -8.80 13.26 -1.80
C VAL A 70 -10.04 12.48 -2.24
N ASP A 71 -10.17 12.20 -3.52
CA ASP A 71 -11.16 11.26 -4.06
C ASP A 71 -10.62 9.83 -4.06
N TYR A 72 -10.57 9.23 -2.88
CA TYR A 72 -10.09 7.85 -2.71
C TYR A 72 -10.78 6.84 -3.63
N THR A 73 -12.10 6.99 -3.80
CA THR A 73 -12.89 6.08 -4.64
C THR A 73 -12.57 6.23 -6.11
N GLY A 74 -12.41 7.46 -6.58
CA GLY A 74 -12.03 7.75 -7.97
C GLY A 74 -10.64 7.21 -8.30
N ILE A 75 -9.67 7.44 -7.40
CA ILE A 75 -8.30 6.93 -7.54
C ILE A 75 -8.29 5.41 -7.62
N ALA A 76 -8.95 4.73 -6.68
CA ALA A 76 -9.01 3.27 -6.68
C ALA A 76 -9.60 2.71 -7.98
N ARG A 77 -10.71 3.27 -8.45
CA ARG A 77 -11.35 2.87 -9.70
C ARG A 77 -10.46 3.11 -10.91
N GLN A 78 -9.72 4.21 -10.92
CA GLN A 78 -8.78 4.51 -11.99
C GLN A 78 -7.67 3.45 -12.06
N VAL A 79 -7.04 3.13 -10.92
CA VAL A 79 -6.00 2.09 -10.86
C VAL A 79 -6.54 0.73 -11.30
N ILE A 80 -7.71 0.32 -10.81
CA ILE A 80 -8.35 -0.96 -11.18
C ILE A 80 -8.58 -1.02 -12.70
N ARG A 81 -9.00 0.08 -13.31
CA ARG A 81 -9.19 0.18 -14.77
C ARG A 81 -7.87 0.07 -15.51
N ASP A 82 -6.84 0.78 -15.07
CA ASP A 82 -5.53 0.85 -15.73
C ASP A 82 -4.78 -0.49 -15.66
N VAL A 83 -4.97 -1.25 -14.59
CA VAL A 83 -4.51 -2.64 -14.47
C VAL A 83 -5.23 -3.57 -15.45
N GLY A 84 -6.42 -3.21 -15.93
CA GLY A 84 -7.16 -3.96 -16.95
C GLY A 84 -8.43 -4.66 -16.45
N TYR A 85 -8.86 -4.44 -15.21
CA TYR A 85 -10.13 -4.97 -14.71
C TYR A 85 -11.32 -4.14 -15.19
N THR A 86 -11.64 -4.30 -16.49
CA THR A 86 -12.66 -3.52 -17.18
C THR A 86 -13.96 -4.26 -17.43
N LYS A 87 -14.01 -5.57 -17.13
CA LYS A 87 -15.17 -6.42 -17.41
C LYS A 87 -15.75 -7.04 -16.16
N SER A 88 -17.04 -6.83 -15.93
CA SER A 88 -17.76 -7.35 -14.76
C SER A 88 -17.83 -8.88 -14.71
N GLU A 89 -17.68 -9.57 -15.85
CA GLU A 89 -17.69 -11.03 -15.94
C GLU A 89 -16.56 -11.71 -15.13
N HIS A 90 -15.50 -10.96 -14.81
CA HIS A 90 -14.42 -11.45 -13.97
C HIS A 90 -14.73 -11.38 -12.46
N GLY A 91 -15.93 -10.93 -12.08
CA GLY A 91 -16.32 -10.75 -10.68
C GLY A 91 -15.65 -9.57 -9.98
N PHE A 92 -14.78 -8.85 -10.69
CA PHE A 92 -14.08 -7.65 -10.23
C PHE A 92 -13.87 -6.71 -11.40
N SER A 93 -14.40 -5.51 -11.33
CA SER A 93 -14.16 -4.47 -12.34
C SER A 93 -14.22 -3.09 -11.71
N PHE A 94 -13.58 -2.11 -12.35
CA PHE A 94 -13.56 -0.73 -11.90
C PHE A 94 -14.96 -0.11 -11.76
N GLU A 95 -15.94 -0.56 -12.54
CA GLU A 95 -17.31 -0.06 -12.49
C GLU A 95 -18.15 -0.68 -11.38
N SER A 96 -18.01 -2.01 -11.19
CA SER A 96 -18.92 -2.79 -10.37
C SER A 96 -18.41 -3.15 -8.98
N CYS A 97 -17.09 -3.05 -8.74
CA CYS A 97 -16.55 -3.36 -7.41
C CYS A 97 -17.06 -2.35 -6.35
N GLY A 98 -17.34 -2.86 -5.17
CA GLY A 98 -17.55 -2.02 -3.99
C GLY A 98 -16.22 -1.36 -3.58
N VAL A 99 -16.27 -0.09 -3.19
CA VAL A 99 -15.13 0.60 -2.58
C VAL A 99 -15.60 1.16 -1.24
N VAL A 100 -14.99 0.68 -0.16
CA VAL A 100 -15.24 1.15 1.20
C VAL A 100 -14.03 1.97 1.65
N VAL A 101 -14.29 3.17 2.18
CA VAL A 101 -13.23 4.06 2.67
C VAL A 101 -13.44 4.29 4.16
N SER A 102 -12.40 4.00 4.95
CA SER A 102 -12.35 4.21 6.39
C SER A 102 -11.04 4.90 6.77
N VAL A 103 -10.86 6.13 6.34
CA VAL A 103 -9.68 6.96 6.62
C VAL A 103 -10.02 7.94 7.73
N LYS A 104 -9.09 8.11 8.67
CA LYS A 104 -9.18 9.05 9.81
C LYS A 104 -7.98 9.98 9.81
N GLU A 105 -8.07 11.09 10.55
CA GLU A 105 -6.89 11.91 10.85
C GLU A 105 -5.94 11.13 11.78
N GLN A 106 -4.64 11.31 11.56
CA GLN A 106 -3.61 10.73 12.42
C GLN A 106 -3.75 11.23 13.86
N SER A 107 -3.56 10.33 14.82
CA SER A 107 -3.55 10.67 16.24
C SER A 107 -2.48 11.75 16.52
N ARG A 108 -2.87 12.82 17.22
CA ARG A 108 -1.96 13.92 17.61
C ARG A 108 -0.79 13.45 18.48
N GLU A 109 -0.98 12.38 19.25
CA GLU A 109 0.06 11.82 20.10
C GLU A 109 1.14 11.12 19.27
N ILE A 110 0.75 10.38 18.23
CA ILE A 110 1.67 9.73 17.28
C ILE A 110 2.40 10.80 16.46
N ALA A 111 1.66 11.78 15.93
CA ALA A 111 2.25 12.88 15.17
C ALA A 111 3.29 13.67 15.98
N ALA A 112 3.04 13.92 17.28
CA ALA A 112 3.97 14.59 18.15
C ALA A 112 5.22 13.77 18.48
N ALA A 113 5.10 12.44 18.54
CA ALA A 113 6.23 11.54 18.79
C ALA A 113 7.16 11.40 17.58
N VAL A 114 6.62 11.50 16.36
CA VAL A 114 7.38 11.37 15.11
C VAL A 114 7.99 12.71 14.65
N GLY A 115 7.30 13.83 14.90
CA GLY A 115 7.68 15.15 14.40
C GLY A 115 8.90 15.81 15.05
N ALA A 116 9.44 15.26 16.14
CA ALA A 116 10.51 15.92 16.90
C ALA A 116 11.94 15.47 16.51
N ASP A 117 12.14 14.31 15.88
CA ASP A 117 13.47 13.70 15.75
C ASP A 117 13.74 12.99 14.40
N GLU A 118 13.18 13.38 13.28
CA GLU A 118 13.42 12.75 11.96
C GLU A 118 13.31 11.20 11.97
N GLY A 119 12.53 10.65 12.89
CA GLY A 119 12.29 9.21 13.01
C GLY A 119 11.46 8.68 11.86
N ALA A 120 11.68 7.43 11.47
CA ALA A 120 10.96 6.79 10.35
C ALA A 120 9.44 6.63 10.60
N GLY A 121 8.98 6.74 11.86
CA GLY A 121 7.56 6.67 12.20
C GLY A 121 6.93 5.29 12.03
N ASP A 122 7.69 4.29 11.61
CA ASP A 122 7.22 2.94 11.38
C ASP A 122 8.34 1.92 11.66
N GLN A 123 7.96 0.68 11.83
CA GLN A 123 8.87 -0.46 11.87
C GLN A 123 9.11 -1.00 10.46
N GLY A 124 10.26 -1.62 10.23
CA GLY A 124 10.54 -2.19 8.93
C GLY A 124 11.62 -3.26 8.97
N ILE A 125 11.52 -4.22 8.07
CA ILE A 125 12.59 -5.14 7.70
C ILE A 125 12.78 -5.03 6.19
N MET A 126 14.02 -4.77 5.79
CA MET A 126 14.37 -4.72 4.38
C MET A 126 15.37 -5.81 4.06
N LEU A 127 15.03 -6.63 3.07
CA LEU A 127 15.89 -7.68 2.55
C LEU A 127 16.17 -7.38 1.08
N GLY A 128 17.44 -7.37 0.73
CA GLY A 128 17.87 -7.17 -0.66
C GLY A 128 18.74 -8.34 -1.11
N PHE A 129 18.51 -8.78 -2.34
CA PHE A 129 19.34 -9.78 -3.00
C PHE A 129 19.51 -9.38 -4.46
N ALA A 130 20.74 -9.50 -4.94
CA ALA A 130 21.06 -9.30 -6.34
C ALA A 130 22.02 -10.39 -6.81
N CYS A 131 21.82 -10.88 -8.02
CA CYS A 131 22.77 -11.75 -8.71
C CYS A 131 22.88 -11.36 -10.20
N ASN A 132 23.96 -11.77 -10.82
CA ASN A 132 24.23 -11.63 -12.25
C ASN A 132 23.92 -12.92 -13.00
#